data_7258630b7dbcfe7e39a7114c8988d284
#
_entry.id   7258630b7dbcfe7e39a7114c8988d284
#
_cell.length_a   1.000
_cell.length_b   1.000
_cell.length_c   1.000
_cell.angle_alpha   90.00
_cell.angle_beta   90.00
_cell.angle_gamma   90.00
#
_symmetry.space_group_name_H-M   'P 1'
#
loop_
_entity.id
_entity.type
_entity.pdbx_description
1 polymer ?
#
loop_
_entity_poly.entity_id
_entity_poly.type
_entity_poly.pdbx_seq_one_letter_code
_entity_poly.pdbx_strand_id
1 'polypeptide(L)'
;GVSMTPTAVRMALVEGAAADGITVDHDTFDADAGVDQIIAAILGTRESAAEGGHRLVSTGVAWTDHTGAARLRGKLRAHGITDAVLVSELHAASALAQAIGQTVGCDRTALVFLEGETATLAVVQTADGAVVKVQSREAGAVPEMIAALESLDPPPQAVFVMGPGLSDADTQALRAQIAGRTTLPVHCPQDADLALARGAALASAHTPRYEAETIGLLPPEVSDTAAGLTQMAPAGYMAPLGFSAVPD
;
A
#
# COMPACT_ATOMS: atom_id res chain seq x y z
N GLY A 1 -5.85 1.78 9.13
CA GLY A 1 -4.64 1.86 8.33
C GLY A 1 -3.71 2.97 8.78
N VAL A 2 -2.46 2.78 8.56
CA VAL A 2 -1.41 3.77 8.88
C VAL A 2 -0.54 3.94 7.64
N SER A 3 -0.20 5.18 7.29
CA SER A 3 0.81 5.48 6.28
C SER A 3 1.93 6.29 6.90
N MET A 4 3.17 5.99 6.51
CA MET A 4 4.35 6.67 6.98
C MET A 4 5.09 7.25 5.78
N THR A 5 5.17 8.57 5.74
CA THR A 5 5.97 9.31 4.77
C THR A 5 7.16 9.97 5.49
N PRO A 6 8.15 10.49 4.78
CA PRO A 6 9.27 11.19 5.41
C PRO A 6 8.86 12.39 6.27
N THR A 7 7.69 12.97 6.03
CA THR A 7 7.24 14.20 6.69
C THR A 7 6.12 13.98 7.71
N ALA A 8 5.30 12.95 7.55
CA ALA A 8 4.14 12.74 8.41
C ALA A 8 3.74 11.27 8.51
N VAL A 9 3.11 10.94 9.62
CA VAL A 9 2.37 9.69 9.82
C VAL A 9 0.88 10.03 9.80
N ARG A 10 0.12 9.28 9.00
CA ARG A 10 -1.34 9.44 8.93
C ARG A 10 -2.00 8.12 9.29
N MET A 11 -3.06 8.23 10.06
CA MET A 11 -3.88 7.09 10.46
C MET A 11 -5.30 7.30 9.97
N ALA A 12 -5.94 6.22 9.54
CA ALA A 12 -7.36 6.20 9.19
C ALA A 12 -8.01 4.98 9.80
N LEU A 13 -9.05 5.17 10.58
CA LEU A 13 -9.92 4.12 11.07
C LEU A 13 -11.07 3.97 10.07
N VAL A 14 -11.16 2.81 9.46
CA VAL A 14 -12.15 2.51 8.41
C VAL A 14 -13.13 1.48 8.91
N GLU A 15 -14.42 1.72 8.70
CA GLU A 15 -15.48 0.81 9.06
C GLU A 15 -15.51 -0.42 8.15
N GLY A 16 -15.98 -1.55 8.70
CA GLY A 16 -16.16 -2.79 7.97
C GLY A 16 -14.99 -3.76 8.11
N ALA A 17 -15.30 -5.05 8.10
CA ALA A 17 -14.30 -6.11 8.22
C ALA A 17 -13.35 -6.18 7.01
N ALA A 18 -13.81 -5.73 5.86
CA ALA A 18 -13.04 -5.62 4.62
C ALA A 18 -12.38 -4.24 4.46
N ALA A 19 -12.53 -3.30 5.41
CA ALA A 19 -12.08 -1.92 5.35
C ALA A 19 -12.62 -1.17 4.11
N ASP A 20 -13.78 -1.52 3.64
CA ASP A 20 -14.47 -0.96 2.46
C ASP A 20 -15.49 0.13 2.81
N GLY A 21 -15.69 0.39 4.10
CA GLY A 21 -16.60 1.42 4.61
C GLY A 21 -16.01 2.84 4.60
N ILE A 22 -16.70 3.72 5.33
CA ILE A 22 -16.27 5.12 5.50
C ILE A 22 -15.10 5.21 6.48
N THR A 23 -14.31 6.28 6.37
CA THR A 23 -13.36 6.66 7.41
C THR A 23 -14.11 7.27 8.57
N VAL A 24 -14.09 6.60 9.73
CA VAL A 24 -14.84 7.04 10.93
C VAL A 24 -13.99 7.94 11.83
N ASP A 25 -12.67 7.82 11.73
CA ASP A 25 -11.72 8.64 12.47
C ASP A 25 -10.38 8.70 11.74
N HIS A 26 -9.63 9.77 11.93
CA HIS A 26 -8.29 9.91 11.37
C HIS A 26 -7.42 10.80 12.26
N ASP A 27 -6.12 10.56 12.19
CA ASP A 27 -5.12 11.35 12.89
C ASP A 27 -3.89 11.59 12.02
N THR A 28 -3.21 12.71 12.24
CA THR A 28 -1.98 13.07 11.53
C THR A 28 -0.99 13.66 12.51
N PHE A 29 0.23 13.15 12.50
CA PHE A 29 1.33 13.66 13.33
C PHE A 29 2.65 13.63 12.57
N ASP A 30 3.64 14.38 13.04
CA ASP A 30 4.93 14.51 12.37
C ASP A 30 5.71 13.19 12.35
N ALA A 31 6.45 12.95 11.28
CA ALA A 31 7.27 11.75 11.12
C ALA A 31 8.36 11.61 12.21
N ASP A 32 8.81 12.71 12.79
CA ASP A 32 9.79 12.76 13.89
C ASP A 32 9.28 12.14 15.19
N ALA A 33 7.98 11.93 15.29
CA ALA A 33 7.32 11.28 16.41
C ALA A 33 7.84 9.86 16.71
N GLY A 34 8.43 9.21 15.72
CA GLY A 34 9.08 7.91 15.86
C GLY A 34 8.12 6.73 16.00
N VAL A 35 8.71 5.54 15.95
CA VAL A 35 7.96 4.25 15.97
C VAL A 35 7.14 4.07 17.25
N ASP A 36 7.60 4.59 18.38
CA ASP A 36 6.92 4.41 19.65
C ASP A 36 5.60 5.19 19.73
N GLN A 37 5.52 6.34 19.08
CA GLN A 37 4.27 7.11 18.97
C GLN A 37 3.25 6.41 18.06
N ILE A 38 3.70 5.79 16.98
CA ILE A 38 2.83 4.98 16.10
C ILE A 38 2.22 3.82 16.89
N ILE A 39 3.03 3.14 17.68
CA ILE A 39 2.58 2.04 18.54
C ILE A 39 1.57 2.53 19.56
N ALA A 40 1.86 3.66 20.22
CA ALA A 40 0.93 4.27 21.18
C ALA A 40 -0.41 4.66 20.50
N ALA A 41 -0.36 5.24 19.31
CA ALA A 41 -1.55 5.60 18.54
C ALA A 41 -2.37 4.36 18.14
N ILE A 42 -1.72 3.28 17.66
CA ILE A 42 -2.41 2.01 17.34
C ILE A 42 -3.08 1.42 18.59
N LEU A 43 -2.39 1.41 19.74
CA LEU A 43 -2.93 0.91 20.99
C LEU A 43 -4.10 1.77 21.49
N GLY A 44 -3.96 3.09 21.44
CA GLY A 44 -5.03 4.02 21.80
C GLY A 44 -6.28 3.88 20.93
N THR A 45 -6.09 3.74 19.61
CA THR A 45 -7.21 3.47 18.69
C THR A 45 -7.90 2.15 19.01
N ARG A 46 -7.13 1.11 19.39
CA ARG A 46 -7.68 -0.19 19.77
C ARG A 46 -8.50 -0.10 21.07
N GLU A 47 -7.99 0.64 22.05
CA GLU A 47 -8.66 0.88 23.32
C GLU A 47 -9.96 1.67 23.13
N SER A 48 -9.90 2.79 22.41
CA SER A 48 -11.08 3.62 22.11
C SER A 48 -12.14 2.84 21.32
N ALA A 49 -11.73 2.02 20.35
CA ALA A 49 -12.65 1.16 19.62
C ALA A 49 -13.35 0.16 20.56
N ALA A 50 -12.61 -0.45 21.48
CA ALA A 50 -13.15 -1.41 22.45
C ALA A 50 -14.13 -0.73 23.43
N GLU A 51 -13.81 0.46 23.92
CA GLU A 51 -14.71 1.27 24.76
C GLU A 51 -16.00 1.65 24.01
N GLY A 52 -15.92 1.90 22.70
CA GLY A 52 -17.07 2.14 21.83
C GLY A 52 -17.86 0.88 21.47
N GLY A 53 -17.49 -0.29 22.00
CA GLY A 53 -18.14 -1.58 21.66
C GLY A 53 -17.73 -2.14 20.28
N HIS A 54 -16.67 -1.61 19.68
CA HIS A 54 -16.12 -2.05 18.40
C HIS A 54 -14.83 -2.84 18.62
N ARG A 55 -14.45 -3.63 17.62
CA ARG A 55 -13.19 -4.37 17.63
C ARG A 55 -12.36 -4.02 16.40
N LEU A 56 -11.11 -3.62 16.63
CA LEU A 56 -10.15 -3.47 15.55
C LEU A 56 -9.82 -4.85 14.98
N VAL A 57 -10.14 -5.06 13.69
CA VAL A 57 -10.03 -6.37 13.03
C VAL A 57 -8.63 -6.60 12.50
N SER A 58 -8.04 -5.59 11.86
CA SER A 58 -6.68 -5.63 11.32
C SER A 58 -6.06 -4.25 11.35
N THR A 59 -4.73 -4.19 11.29
CA THR A 59 -3.98 -2.94 11.19
C THR A 59 -3.00 -3.08 10.04
N GLY A 60 -3.18 -2.28 8.98
CA GLY A 60 -2.23 -2.17 7.89
C GLY A 60 -1.29 -0.98 8.12
N VAL A 61 0.00 -1.17 7.87
CA VAL A 61 0.99 -0.09 7.94
C VAL A 61 1.73 -0.02 6.61
N ALA A 62 1.49 1.04 5.84
CA ALA A 62 2.24 1.32 4.63
C ALA A 62 3.57 1.97 4.97
N TRP A 63 4.65 1.41 4.43
CA TRP A 63 6.02 1.80 4.74
C TRP A 63 6.86 1.91 3.48
N THR A 64 7.67 2.97 3.38
CA THR A 64 8.59 3.21 2.27
C THR A 64 9.96 2.58 2.46
N ASP A 65 10.47 2.57 3.72
CA ASP A 65 11.82 2.09 4.03
C ASP A 65 11.83 0.65 4.54
N HIS A 66 12.39 -0.28 3.77
CA HIS A 66 12.51 -1.69 4.13
C HIS A 66 13.29 -1.94 5.43
N THR A 67 14.31 -1.12 5.72
CA THR A 67 15.12 -1.25 6.92
C THR A 67 14.32 -0.86 8.15
N GLY A 68 13.60 0.25 8.07
CA GLY A 68 12.67 0.70 9.10
C GLY A 68 11.52 -0.27 9.32
N ALA A 69 11.01 -0.91 8.27
CA ALA A 69 9.93 -1.89 8.34
C ALA A 69 10.28 -3.09 9.24
N ALA A 70 11.49 -3.62 9.14
CA ALA A 70 11.93 -4.74 9.99
C ALA A 70 11.98 -4.35 11.47
N ARG A 71 12.48 -3.14 11.76
CA ARG A 71 12.53 -2.58 13.12
C ARG A 71 11.13 -2.35 13.68
N LEU A 72 10.23 -1.77 12.88
CA LEU A 72 8.83 -1.56 13.26
C LEU A 72 8.15 -2.89 13.59
N ARG A 73 8.32 -3.92 12.74
CA ARG A 73 7.75 -5.25 12.99
C ARG A 73 8.21 -5.84 14.33
N GLY A 74 9.50 -5.71 14.65
CA GLY A 74 10.04 -6.14 15.94
C GLY A 74 9.38 -5.44 17.12
N LYS A 75 9.24 -4.11 17.04
CA LYS A 75 8.60 -3.31 18.08
C LYS A 75 7.09 -3.60 18.21
N LEU A 76 6.35 -3.73 17.11
CA LEU A 76 4.93 -4.09 17.14
C LEU A 76 4.72 -5.42 17.89
N ARG A 77 5.53 -6.43 17.57
CA ARG A 77 5.48 -7.74 18.28
C ARG A 77 5.80 -7.62 19.75
N ALA A 78 6.80 -6.83 20.13
CA ALA A 78 7.18 -6.60 21.52
C ALA A 78 6.04 -5.97 22.35
N HIS A 79 5.16 -5.20 21.70
CA HIS A 79 3.96 -4.61 22.30
C HIS A 79 2.69 -5.45 22.13
N GLY A 80 2.82 -6.72 21.68
CA GLY A 80 1.69 -7.63 21.52
C GLY A 80 0.78 -7.31 20.33
N ILE A 81 1.23 -6.44 19.41
CA ILE A 81 0.50 -6.11 18.17
C ILE A 81 0.93 -7.13 17.10
N THR A 82 0.25 -8.28 17.07
CA THR A 82 0.57 -9.39 16.16
C THR A 82 -0.26 -9.38 14.88
N ASP A 83 -1.34 -8.63 14.86
CA ASP A 83 -2.30 -8.48 13.77
C ASP A 83 -1.97 -7.30 12.82
N ALA A 84 -0.83 -6.62 13.05
CA ALA A 84 -0.37 -5.59 12.14
C ALA A 84 0.34 -6.18 10.91
N VAL A 85 -0.11 -5.77 9.73
CA VAL A 85 0.43 -6.15 8.42
C VAL A 85 1.23 -4.99 7.85
N LEU A 86 2.51 -5.22 7.57
CA LEU A 86 3.32 -4.23 6.85
C LEU A 86 3.12 -4.42 5.34
N VAL A 87 2.74 -3.37 4.67
CA VAL A 87 2.50 -3.34 3.22
C VAL A 87 3.39 -2.30 2.55
N SER A 88 3.78 -2.53 1.30
CA SER A 88 4.46 -1.49 0.53
C SER A 88 3.46 -0.40 0.13
N GLU A 89 3.95 0.81 -0.11
CA GLU A 89 3.11 1.92 -0.63
C GLU A 89 2.39 1.53 -1.92
N LEU A 90 3.10 0.88 -2.84
CA LEU A 90 2.50 0.42 -4.09
C LEU A 90 1.35 -0.56 -3.85
N HIS A 91 1.50 -1.47 -2.88
CA HIS A 91 0.43 -2.41 -2.54
C HIS A 91 -0.76 -1.68 -1.90
N ALA A 92 -0.52 -0.75 -0.97
CA ALA A 92 -1.57 0.07 -0.38
C ALA A 92 -2.30 0.89 -1.46
N ALA A 93 -1.56 1.56 -2.33
CA ALA A 93 -2.11 2.33 -3.44
C ALA A 93 -2.94 1.45 -4.40
N SER A 94 -2.46 0.25 -4.71
CA SER A 94 -3.16 -0.68 -5.60
C SER A 94 -4.44 -1.22 -4.97
N ALA A 95 -4.43 -1.54 -3.69
CA ALA A 95 -5.63 -1.98 -2.97
C ALA A 95 -6.71 -0.89 -2.96
N LEU A 96 -6.30 0.38 -2.77
CA LEU A 96 -7.22 1.50 -2.85
C LEU A 96 -7.76 1.70 -4.27
N ALA A 97 -6.90 1.67 -5.28
CA ALA A 97 -7.31 1.81 -6.68
C ALA A 97 -8.28 0.70 -7.11
N GLN A 98 -8.06 -0.52 -6.64
CA GLN A 98 -8.95 -1.66 -6.84
C GLN A 98 -10.34 -1.40 -6.22
N ALA A 99 -10.38 -1.01 -4.94
CA ALA A 99 -11.63 -0.75 -4.23
C ALA A 99 -12.43 0.39 -4.88
N ILE A 100 -11.76 1.47 -5.26
CA ILE A 100 -12.41 2.57 -5.98
C ILE A 100 -12.91 2.09 -7.34
N GLY A 101 -12.10 1.36 -8.10
CA GLY A 101 -12.48 0.81 -9.41
C GLY A 101 -13.71 -0.07 -9.32
N GLN A 102 -13.82 -0.92 -8.31
CA GLN A 102 -15.03 -1.72 -8.04
C GLN A 102 -16.25 -0.85 -7.77
N THR A 103 -16.08 0.20 -6.96
CA THR A 103 -17.17 1.11 -6.61
C THR A 103 -17.70 1.88 -7.82
N VAL A 104 -16.83 2.32 -8.72
CA VAL A 104 -17.21 3.11 -9.91
C VAL A 104 -17.49 2.25 -11.15
N GLY A 105 -17.33 0.93 -11.05
CA GLY A 105 -17.59 -0.01 -12.14
C GLY A 105 -16.53 0.03 -13.25
N CYS A 106 -15.28 0.33 -12.92
CA CYS A 106 -14.17 0.30 -13.86
C CYS A 106 -13.46 -1.06 -13.82
N ASP A 107 -13.16 -1.64 -14.98
CA ASP A 107 -12.36 -2.87 -15.09
C ASP A 107 -10.87 -2.60 -14.84
N ARG A 108 -10.44 -1.36 -15.14
CA ARG A 108 -9.05 -0.92 -15.01
C ARG A 108 -9.00 0.54 -14.57
N THR A 109 -8.24 0.82 -13.53
CA THR A 109 -8.03 2.18 -12.99
C THR A 109 -6.57 2.56 -13.04
N ALA A 110 -6.28 3.84 -13.20
CA ALA A 110 -4.96 4.39 -12.99
C ALA A 110 -4.93 5.20 -11.71
N LEU A 111 -3.86 5.05 -10.95
CA LEU A 111 -3.56 5.83 -9.76
C LEU A 111 -2.29 6.63 -10.01
N VAL A 112 -2.34 7.92 -9.80
CA VAL A 112 -1.17 8.79 -9.71
C VAL A 112 -0.99 9.17 -8.25
N PHE A 113 0.10 8.72 -7.66
CA PHE A 113 0.47 9.04 -6.30
C PHE A 113 1.59 10.09 -6.30
N LEU A 114 1.34 11.22 -5.64
CA LEU A 114 2.28 12.34 -5.55
C LEU A 114 2.92 12.36 -4.16
N GLU A 115 4.24 12.35 -4.12
CA GLU A 115 5.03 12.47 -2.89
C GLU A 115 6.23 13.40 -3.13
N GLY A 116 6.17 14.60 -2.57
CA GLY A 116 7.17 15.63 -2.81
C GLY A 116 7.31 15.93 -4.31
N GLU A 117 8.54 15.80 -4.82
CA GLU A 117 8.87 16.05 -6.24
C GLU A 117 8.62 14.81 -7.14
N THR A 118 8.11 13.70 -6.60
CA THR A 118 7.94 12.46 -7.34
C THR A 118 6.47 12.13 -7.55
N ALA A 119 6.15 11.71 -8.76
CA ALA A 119 4.86 11.12 -9.13
C ALA A 119 5.05 9.66 -9.50
N THR A 120 4.31 8.77 -8.87
CA THR A 120 4.24 7.35 -9.23
C THR A 120 2.87 7.05 -9.83
N LEU A 121 2.85 6.58 -11.07
CA LEU A 121 1.65 6.11 -11.74
C LEU A 121 1.62 4.60 -11.68
N ALA A 122 0.51 4.05 -11.23
CA ALA A 122 0.20 2.63 -11.29
C ALA A 122 -1.11 2.42 -12.05
N VAL A 123 -1.15 1.41 -12.91
CA VAL A 123 -2.39 0.95 -13.57
C VAL A 123 -2.77 -0.38 -12.96
N VAL A 124 -3.98 -0.47 -12.42
CA VAL A 124 -4.46 -1.59 -11.64
C VAL A 124 -5.66 -2.22 -12.33
N GLN A 125 -5.65 -3.53 -12.45
CA GLN A 125 -6.80 -4.31 -12.87
C GLN A 125 -7.74 -4.52 -11.68
N THR A 126 -9.00 -4.13 -11.83
CA THR A 126 -9.94 -4.06 -10.72
C THR A 126 -10.38 -5.45 -10.23
N ALA A 127 -10.40 -6.43 -11.13
CA ALA A 127 -10.88 -7.78 -10.81
C ALA A 127 -10.04 -8.48 -9.73
N ASP A 128 -8.71 -8.34 -9.80
CA ASP A 128 -7.76 -9.06 -8.96
C ASP A 128 -6.72 -8.18 -8.25
N GLY A 129 -6.77 -6.85 -8.47
CA GLY A 129 -5.81 -5.90 -7.93
C GLY A 129 -4.42 -5.97 -8.58
N ALA A 130 -4.28 -6.70 -9.70
CA ALA A 130 -2.99 -6.83 -10.38
C ALA A 130 -2.51 -5.48 -10.94
N VAL A 131 -1.27 -5.15 -10.62
CA VAL A 131 -0.61 -3.95 -11.16
C VAL A 131 -0.03 -4.30 -12.53
N VAL A 132 -0.62 -3.74 -13.58
CA VAL A 132 -0.23 -4.03 -14.96
C VAL A 132 0.82 -3.05 -15.51
N LYS A 133 0.98 -1.90 -14.86
CA LYS A 133 2.00 -0.89 -15.21
C LYS A 133 2.36 -0.07 -13.98
N VAL A 134 3.66 0.19 -13.81
CA VAL A 134 4.18 1.16 -12.84
C VAL A 134 5.19 2.05 -13.53
N GLN A 135 5.14 3.34 -13.25
CA GLN A 135 6.10 4.31 -13.76
C GLN A 135 6.25 5.44 -12.73
N SER A 136 7.48 5.78 -12.38
CA SER A 136 7.78 6.94 -11.53
C SER A 136 8.51 8.00 -12.34
N ARG A 137 8.13 9.27 -12.14
CA ARG A 137 8.74 10.46 -12.76
C ARG A 137 8.67 11.64 -11.80
N GLU A 138 9.25 12.77 -12.21
CA GLU A 138 9.05 14.04 -11.51
C GLU A 138 7.58 14.46 -11.53
N ALA A 139 7.11 15.11 -10.48
CA ALA A 139 5.71 15.51 -10.32
C ALA A 139 5.21 16.41 -11.48
N GLY A 140 6.10 17.24 -12.04
CA GLY A 140 5.78 18.06 -13.22
C GLY A 140 5.42 17.27 -14.49
N ALA A 141 5.78 16.00 -14.57
CA ALA A 141 5.49 15.14 -15.73
C ALA A 141 4.11 14.45 -15.65
N VAL A 142 3.31 14.70 -14.62
CA VAL A 142 1.99 14.06 -14.45
C VAL A 142 1.06 14.25 -15.65
N PRO A 143 0.93 15.43 -16.27
CA PRO A 143 0.07 15.59 -17.44
C PRO A 143 0.46 14.68 -18.61
N GLU A 144 1.77 14.54 -18.87
CA GLU A 144 2.30 13.66 -19.92
C GLU A 144 2.10 12.17 -19.57
N MET A 145 2.26 11.81 -18.27
CA MET A 145 2.03 10.45 -17.80
C MET A 145 0.57 10.05 -17.99
N ILE A 146 -0.37 10.93 -17.67
CA ILE A 146 -1.81 10.69 -17.84
C ILE A 146 -2.18 10.61 -19.33
N ALA A 147 -1.69 11.53 -20.16
CA ALA A 147 -1.94 11.49 -21.59
C ALA A 147 -1.46 10.18 -22.24
N ALA A 148 -0.33 9.64 -21.77
CA ALA A 148 0.20 8.36 -22.26
C ALA A 148 -0.65 7.14 -21.90
N LEU A 149 -1.60 7.25 -20.96
CA LEU A 149 -2.50 6.17 -20.57
C LEU A 149 -3.49 5.78 -21.68
N GLU A 150 -3.88 6.74 -22.51
CA GLU A 150 -4.80 6.49 -23.64
C GLU A 150 -4.21 5.56 -24.69
N SER A 151 -2.89 5.46 -24.76
CA SER A 151 -2.19 4.56 -25.70
C SER A 151 -2.07 3.10 -25.20
N LEU A 152 -2.52 2.81 -23.98
CA LEU A 152 -2.55 1.44 -23.46
C LEU A 152 -3.69 0.64 -24.08
N ASP A 153 -3.50 -0.66 -24.20
CA ASP A 153 -4.50 -1.59 -24.70
C ASP A 153 -4.79 -2.71 -23.67
N PRO A 154 -5.98 -2.72 -23.07
CA PRO A 154 -6.96 -1.65 -23.00
C PRO A 154 -6.49 -0.47 -22.12
N PRO A 155 -6.97 0.75 -22.36
CA PRO A 155 -6.70 1.90 -21.51
C PRO A 155 -7.44 1.80 -20.18
N PRO A 156 -6.97 2.47 -19.12
CA PRO A 156 -7.76 2.63 -17.90
C PRO A 156 -9.00 3.48 -18.17
N GLN A 157 -10.05 3.26 -17.39
CA GLN A 157 -11.32 3.97 -17.57
C GLN A 157 -11.43 5.21 -16.69
N ALA A 158 -10.58 5.33 -15.65
CA ALA A 158 -10.49 6.50 -14.79
C ALA A 158 -9.08 6.65 -14.22
N VAL A 159 -8.73 7.88 -13.86
CA VAL A 159 -7.48 8.23 -13.21
C VAL A 159 -7.78 8.86 -11.85
N PHE A 160 -7.16 8.37 -10.81
CA PHE A 160 -7.24 8.92 -9.46
C PHE A 160 -5.89 9.54 -9.09
N VAL A 161 -5.89 10.81 -8.68
CA VAL A 161 -4.70 11.50 -8.23
C VAL A 161 -4.77 11.70 -6.74
N MET A 162 -3.75 11.25 -6.03
CA MET A 162 -3.68 11.22 -4.58
C MET A 162 -2.26 11.52 -4.13
N GLY A 163 -2.09 11.90 -2.88
CA GLY A 163 -0.78 12.06 -2.27
C GLY A 163 -0.84 12.92 -1.00
N PRO A 164 0.16 12.77 -0.12
CA PRO A 164 0.24 13.56 1.08
C PRO A 164 0.50 15.04 0.74
N GLY A 165 -0.28 15.93 1.36
CA GLY A 165 -0.11 17.37 1.24
C GLY A 165 -0.66 17.99 -0.05
N LEU A 166 -1.46 17.27 -0.83
CA LEU A 166 -2.22 17.86 -1.94
C LEU A 166 -3.27 18.82 -1.38
N SER A 167 -3.06 20.12 -1.58
CA SER A 167 -4.06 21.12 -1.27
C SER A 167 -5.14 21.20 -2.36
N ASP A 168 -6.27 21.82 -2.04
CA ASP A 168 -7.31 22.10 -3.06
C ASP A 168 -6.76 22.94 -4.22
N ALA A 169 -5.82 23.86 -3.95
CA ALA A 169 -5.19 24.68 -4.96
C ALA A 169 -4.30 23.84 -5.90
N ASP A 170 -3.51 22.92 -5.34
CA ASP A 170 -2.68 21.99 -6.14
C ASP A 170 -3.54 21.09 -7.00
N THR A 171 -4.64 20.60 -6.42
CA THR A 171 -5.62 19.78 -7.13
C THR A 171 -6.26 20.53 -8.29
N GLN A 172 -6.65 21.79 -8.11
CA GLN A 172 -7.21 22.62 -9.16
C GLN A 172 -6.17 22.95 -10.24
N ALA A 173 -4.94 23.28 -9.85
CA ALA A 173 -3.85 23.54 -10.77
C ALA A 173 -3.54 22.32 -11.64
N LEU A 174 -3.48 21.13 -11.01
CA LEU A 174 -3.26 19.87 -11.73
C LEU A 174 -4.42 19.56 -12.70
N ARG A 175 -5.66 19.73 -12.27
CA ARG A 175 -6.83 19.55 -13.15
C ARG A 175 -6.76 20.50 -14.36
N ALA A 176 -6.35 21.75 -14.16
CA ALA A 176 -6.19 22.71 -15.25
C ALA A 176 -5.07 22.30 -16.22
N GLN A 177 -3.97 21.75 -15.73
CA GLN A 177 -2.86 21.26 -16.57
C GLN A 177 -3.24 20.01 -17.38
N ILE A 178 -4.09 19.16 -16.84
CA ILE A 178 -4.55 17.93 -17.50
C ILE A 178 -5.69 18.22 -18.49
N ALA A 179 -6.47 19.29 -18.25
CA ALA A 179 -7.61 19.64 -19.08
C ALA A 179 -7.19 19.78 -20.55
N GLY A 180 -7.87 19.06 -21.44
CA GLY A 180 -7.57 19.04 -22.87
C GLY A 180 -6.39 18.15 -23.31
N ARG A 181 -5.71 17.49 -22.37
CA ARG A 181 -4.62 16.54 -22.71
C ARG A 181 -5.07 15.08 -22.67
N THR A 182 -6.19 14.79 -22.06
CA THR A 182 -6.78 13.46 -21.97
C THR A 182 -8.30 13.53 -22.00
N THR A 183 -8.92 12.48 -22.52
CA THR A 183 -10.38 12.24 -22.45
C THR A 183 -10.76 11.42 -21.21
N LEU A 184 -9.77 10.86 -20.49
CA LEU A 184 -10.00 10.05 -19.30
C LEU A 184 -10.54 10.92 -18.15
N PRO A 185 -11.57 10.46 -17.43
CA PRO A 185 -12.02 11.13 -16.22
C PRO A 185 -10.92 11.12 -15.16
N VAL A 186 -10.57 12.31 -14.65
CA VAL A 186 -9.54 12.49 -13.62
C VAL A 186 -10.21 12.93 -12.32
N HIS A 187 -10.03 12.14 -11.30
CA HIS A 187 -10.58 12.33 -9.96
C HIS A 187 -9.48 12.65 -8.95
N CYS A 188 -9.72 13.65 -8.12
CA CYS A 188 -8.89 13.97 -6.97
C CYS A 188 -9.80 13.93 -5.74
N PRO A 189 -9.76 12.86 -4.95
CA PRO A 189 -10.57 12.73 -3.74
C PRO A 189 -10.25 13.84 -2.73
N GLN A 190 -11.22 14.22 -1.91
CA GLN A 190 -11.02 15.22 -0.84
C GLN A 190 -10.06 14.72 0.24
N ASP A 191 -10.09 13.40 0.53
CA ASP A 191 -9.20 12.77 1.52
C ASP A 191 -7.95 12.16 0.86
N ALA A 192 -7.39 12.86 -0.15
CA ALA A 192 -6.25 12.38 -0.93
C ALA A 192 -5.00 12.15 -0.05
N ASP A 193 -4.86 12.86 1.05
CA ASP A 193 -3.79 12.73 2.04
C ASP A 193 -3.91 11.44 2.87
N LEU A 194 -5.11 10.90 3.07
CA LEU A 194 -5.37 9.64 3.76
C LEU A 194 -5.32 8.42 2.84
N ALA A 195 -5.12 8.61 1.54
CA ALA A 195 -5.22 7.57 0.53
C ALA A 195 -4.37 6.33 0.84
N LEU A 196 -3.10 6.53 1.22
CA LEU A 196 -2.22 5.41 1.58
C LEU A 196 -2.63 4.71 2.89
N ALA A 197 -3.10 5.46 3.87
CA ALA A 197 -3.59 4.87 5.12
C ALA A 197 -4.84 4.02 4.85
N ARG A 198 -5.79 4.51 4.06
CA ARG A 198 -6.96 3.72 3.63
C ARG A 198 -6.56 2.51 2.82
N GLY A 199 -5.64 2.65 1.89
CA GLY A 199 -5.09 1.54 1.11
C GLY A 199 -4.40 0.50 1.98
N ALA A 200 -3.67 0.92 3.02
CA ALA A 200 -3.07 0.01 3.99
C ALA A 200 -4.12 -0.76 4.79
N ALA A 201 -5.23 -0.12 5.18
CA ALA A 201 -6.35 -0.80 5.83
C ALA A 201 -6.94 -1.88 4.92
N LEU A 202 -7.26 -1.53 3.66
CA LEU A 202 -7.76 -2.45 2.65
C LEU A 202 -6.82 -3.65 2.43
N ALA A 203 -5.53 -3.38 2.21
CA ALA A 203 -4.54 -4.42 2.00
C ALA A 203 -4.44 -5.37 3.20
N SER A 204 -4.50 -4.84 4.43
CA SER A 204 -4.44 -5.66 5.66
C SER A 204 -5.69 -6.52 5.86
N ALA A 205 -6.85 -6.02 5.48
CA ALA A 205 -8.12 -6.74 5.59
C ALA A 205 -8.17 -7.96 4.65
N HIS A 206 -7.52 -7.88 3.48
CA HIS A 206 -7.48 -8.95 2.48
C HIS A 206 -6.26 -9.85 2.58
N THR A 207 -5.32 -9.56 3.50
CA THR A 207 -4.15 -10.43 3.69
C THR A 207 -4.56 -11.72 4.40
N PRO A 208 -4.17 -12.91 3.89
CA PRO A 208 -4.43 -14.17 4.57
C PRO A 208 -3.82 -14.15 5.98
N ARG A 209 -4.63 -14.44 6.97
CA ARG A 209 -4.16 -14.61 8.34
C ARG A 209 -3.66 -16.04 8.47
N TYR A 210 -2.35 -16.20 8.55
CA TYR A 210 -1.78 -17.48 8.98
C TYR A 210 -2.01 -17.57 10.49
N GLU A 211 -2.92 -18.44 10.91
CA GLU A 211 -3.08 -18.75 12.33
C GLU A 211 -1.76 -19.33 12.85
N ALA A 212 -1.34 -18.87 14.03
CA ALA A 212 -0.04 -19.20 14.61
C ALA A 212 0.12 -20.72 14.94
N GLU A 213 -0.92 -21.51 14.80
CA GLU A 213 -0.89 -22.94 15.01
C GLU A 213 -0.04 -23.73 14.00
N THR A 214 0.30 -23.12 12.85
CA THR A 214 1.17 -23.78 11.85
C THR A 214 2.66 -23.58 12.14
N ILE A 215 3.05 -22.85 13.19
CA ILE A 215 4.46 -22.60 13.56
C ILE A 215 5.04 -23.78 14.42
N GLY A 216 4.30 -24.86 14.58
CA GLY A 216 4.78 -26.07 15.26
C GLY A 216 5.76 -26.94 14.44
N LEU A 217 6.07 -26.57 13.21
CA LEU A 217 7.06 -27.26 12.38
C LEU A 217 8.27 -26.36 12.15
N LEU A 218 8.96 -25.96 13.22
CA LEU A 218 10.38 -25.64 13.10
C LEU A 218 11.09 -26.93 12.67
N PRO A 219 11.86 -26.93 11.56
CA PRO A 219 12.75 -28.03 11.28
C PRO A 219 13.69 -28.21 12.49
N PRO A 220 14.05 -29.45 12.87
CA PRO A 220 15.01 -29.67 13.93
C PRO A 220 16.28 -28.88 13.63
N GLU A 221 16.88 -28.31 14.66
CA GLU A 221 18.15 -27.58 14.57
C GLU A 221 19.12 -28.36 13.66
N VAL A 222 19.46 -27.79 12.54
CA VAL A 222 20.49 -28.35 11.66
C VAL A 222 21.80 -28.03 12.34
N SER A 223 22.34 -29.00 13.05
CA SER A 223 23.73 -29.00 13.51
C SER A 223 24.65 -28.70 12.34
N ASP A 224 25.55 -27.76 12.54
CA ASP A 224 26.59 -27.31 11.63
C ASP A 224 27.37 -28.51 11.03
N THR A 225 26.95 -28.97 9.85
CA THR A 225 27.81 -29.78 8.98
C THR A 225 27.54 -29.31 7.55
N ALA A 226 28.50 -28.57 7.06
CA ALA A 226 28.53 -28.00 5.72
C ALA A 226 28.66 -29.07 4.60
N ALA A 227 27.69 -29.97 4.47
CA ALA A 227 27.61 -30.90 3.36
C ALA A 227 26.16 -31.35 3.20
N GLY A 228 25.36 -30.68 2.36
CA GLY A 228 24.04 -31.16 2.04
C GLY A 228 22.97 -30.12 1.67
N LEU A 229 23.34 -28.88 1.38
CA LEU A 229 22.35 -27.86 0.99
C LEU A 229 21.93 -27.90 -0.50
N THR A 230 21.81 -29.08 -1.07
CA THR A 230 21.37 -29.21 -2.47
C THR A 230 20.08 -30.02 -2.62
N GLN A 231 19.25 -30.13 -1.59
CA GLN A 231 17.96 -30.78 -1.77
C GLN A 231 16.86 -30.18 -0.90
N MET A 232 15.81 -29.84 -1.60
CA MET A 232 14.44 -29.50 -1.21
C MET A 232 14.09 -28.02 -1.29
N ALA A 233 13.90 -27.55 -2.52
CA ALA A 233 12.96 -26.48 -2.77
C ALA A 233 11.53 -27.06 -2.76
N PRO A 234 10.57 -26.47 -2.04
CA PRO A 234 9.17 -26.88 -2.15
C PRO A 234 8.65 -26.64 -3.56
N ALA A 235 7.81 -27.54 -4.05
CA ALA A 235 7.18 -27.45 -5.36
C ALA A 235 6.45 -26.11 -5.52
N GLY A 236 6.94 -25.28 -6.44
CA GLY A 236 6.38 -23.95 -6.69
C GLY A 236 7.41 -22.82 -6.77
N TYR A 237 8.66 -23.06 -6.43
CA TYR A 237 9.71 -22.06 -6.63
C TYR A 237 10.26 -22.19 -8.05
N MET A 238 10.06 -21.17 -8.89
CA MET A 238 10.74 -21.06 -10.16
C MET A 238 12.24 -20.91 -9.89
N ALA A 239 13.03 -21.88 -10.32
CA ALA A 239 14.49 -21.78 -10.27
C ALA A 239 14.95 -20.54 -11.07
N PRO A 240 15.92 -19.77 -10.59
CA PRO A 240 16.52 -18.73 -11.40
C PRO A 240 17.10 -19.34 -12.67
N LEU A 241 16.79 -18.75 -13.82
CA LEU A 241 17.36 -19.14 -15.11
C LEU A 241 18.88 -19.04 -15.02
N GLY A 242 19.55 -20.18 -15.01
CA GLY A 242 21.00 -20.25 -15.06
C GLY A 242 21.50 -19.67 -16.37
N PHE A 243 22.39 -18.69 -16.32
CA PHE A 243 23.16 -18.24 -17.48
C PHE A 243 24.09 -19.37 -17.87
N SER A 244 23.89 -19.93 -19.06
CA SER A 244 24.85 -20.82 -19.66
C SER A 244 26.13 -20.09 -19.99
N ALA A 245 27.23 -20.46 -19.34
CA ALA A 245 28.55 -20.03 -19.78
C ALA A 245 28.80 -20.63 -21.17
N VAL A 246 29.13 -19.78 -22.12
CA VAL A 246 29.63 -20.19 -23.44
C VAL A 246 31.06 -20.70 -23.23
N PRO A 247 31.41 -21.94 -23.59
CA PRO A 247 32.81 -22.38 -23.62
C PRO A 247 33.53 -21.75 -24.81
N ASP A 248 34.80 -21.38 -24.61
CA ASP A 248 35.75 -20.97 -25.64
C ASP A 248 35.98 -22.04 -26.73
#